data_6c452d5efb894678a787d1ef4bf30be0
#
_entry.id   6c452d5efb894678a787d1ef4bf30be0
#
_cell.length_a   1.000
_cell.length_b   1.000
_cell.length_c   1.000
_cell.angle_alpha   90.00
_cell.angle_beta   90.00
_cell.angle_gamma   90.00
#
_symmetry.space_group_name_H-M   'P 1'
#
loop_
_entity.id
_entity.type
_entity.pdbx_description
1 polymer ?
#
loop_
_entity_poly.entity_id
_entity_poly.type
_entity_poly.pdbx_seq_one_letter_code
_entity_poly.pdbx_strand_id
1 'polypeptide(L)'
;MNANKAEYLEWIDGCLSNDRKAQRQLYKEFYGKMLSICMRYAGDRDEAKDILQDGFIKVFQSLDKFNQDGSLEGWIRRIMVNTALDKIRKDKRSLTLSQSEDLLDVGVQMEEEEEDLDERMELN
;
A
#
# COMPACT_ATOMS: atom_id res chain seq x y z
N MET A 1 0.74 0.56 -22.97
CA MET A 1 1.10 -0.85 -22.76
C MET A 1 1.68 -1.06 -21.37
N ASN A 2 1.32 -2.16 -20.75
CA ASN A 2 1.85 -2.50 -19.43
C ASN A 2 3.23 -3.11 -19.59
N ALA A 3 4.12 -2.80 -18.66
CA ALA A 3 5.42 -3.42 -18.60
C ALA A 3 5.30 -4.90 -18.31
N ASN A 4 6.27 -5.69 -18.73
CA ASN A 4 6.30 -7.12 -18.49
C ASN A 4 7.18 -7.46 -17.27
N LYS A 5 7.16 -8.74 -16.89
CA LYS A 5 7.90 -9.21 -15.72
C LYS A 5 9.39 -8.92 -15.79
N ALA A 6 10.00 -9.04 -16.98
CA ALA A 6 11.42 -8.77 -17.13
C ALA A 6 11.74 -7.30 -16.86
N GLU A 7 10.89 -6.38 -17.32
CA GLU A 7 11.05 -4.96 -17.03
C GLU A 7 10.89 -4.68 -15.54
N TYR A 8 9.92 -5.32 -14.88
CA TYR A 8 9.73 -5.17 -13.44
C TYR A 8 10.97 -5.59 -12.66
N LEU A 9 11.59 -6.71 -13.03
CA LEU A 9 12.80 -7.21 -12.36
C LEU A 9 13.95 -6.22 -12.56
N GLU A 10 14.07 -5.63 -13.75
CA GLU A 10 15.06 -4.61 -14.04
C GLU A 10 14.88 -3.39 -13.13
N TRP A 11 13.64 -2.93 -12.98
CA TRP A 11 13.35 -1.77 -12.12
C TRP A 11 13.61 -2.09 -10.65
N ILE A 12 13.28 -3.31 -10.21
CA ILE A 12 13.54 -3.73 -8.84
C ILE A 12 15.05 -3.71 -8.57
N ASP A 13 15.85 -4.27 -9.47
CA ASP A 13 17.30 -4.28 -9.33
C ASP A 13 17.86 -2.85 -9.28
N GLY A 14 17.36 -1.99 -10.15
CA GLY A 14 17.75 -0.58 -10.16
C GLY A 14 17.41 0.13 -8.86
N CYS A 15 16.19 -0.11 -8.35
CA CYS A 15 15.75 0.48 -7.08
C CYS A 15 16.61 0.01 -5.91
N LEU A 16 16.98 -1.26 -5.90
CA LEU A 16 17.84 -1.81 -4.85
C LEU A 16 19.26 -1.22 -4.90
N SER A 17 19.66 -0.71 -6.07
CA SER A 17 20.93 -0.02 -6.26
C SER A 17 20.80 1.50 -6.13
N ASN A 18 19.66 1.99 -5.65
CA ASN A 18 19.36 3.42 -5.48
C ASN A 18 19.36 4.21 -6.80
N ASP A 19 19.02 3.57 -7.91
CA ASP A 19 18.87 4.22 -9.20
C ASP A 19 17.54 4.99 -9.24
N ARG A 20 17.61 6.30 -9.29
CA ARG A 20 16.43 7.18 -9.32
C ARG A 20 15.57 6.98 -10.55
N LYS A 21 16.20 6.65 -11.68
CA LYS A 21 15.47 6.39 -12.92
C LYS A 21 14.57 5.15 -12.77
N ALA A 22 15.12 4.08 -12.19
CA ALA A 22 14.35 2.87 -11.92
C ALA A 22 13.21 3.14 -10.95
N GLN A 23 13.46 3.93 -9.91
CA GLN A 23 12.42 4.33 -8.95
C GLN A 23 11.28 5.07 -9.63
N ARG A 24 11.59 6.00 -10.52
CA ARG A 24 10.58 6.75 -11.27
C ARG A 24 9.78 5.85 -12.20
N GLN A 25 10.42 4.89 -12.85
CA GLN A 25 9.74 3.96 -13.73
C GLN A 25 8.74 3.11 -12.97
N LEU A 26 9.14 2.58 -11.83
CA LEU A 26 8.26 1.77 -10.99
C LEU A 26 7.09 2.60 -10.47
N TYR A 27 7.37 3.78 -9.96
CA TYR A 27 6.34 4.72 -9.46
C TYR A 27 5.32 5.04 -10.56
N LYS A 28 5.81 5.38 -11.75
CA LYS A 28 4.98 5.77 -12.89
C LYS A 28 4.07 4.62 -13.33
N GLU A 29 4.60 3.42 -13.35
CA GLU A 29 3.85 2.23 -13.80
C GLU A 29 2.63 1.97 -12.89
N PHE A 30 2.79 2.13 -11.59
CA PHE A 30 1.76 1.74 -10.62
C PHE A 30 0.96 2.91 -10.05
N TYR A 31 1.32 4.15 -10.37
CA TYR A 31 0.69 5.34 -9.79
C TYR A 31 -0.82 5.35 -9.96
N GLY A 32 -1.31 5.22 -11.18
CA GLY A 32 -2.73 5.33 -11.49
C GLY A 32 -3.57 4.24 -10.82
N LYS A 33 -3.11 3.01 -10.91
CA LYS A 33 -3.81 1.88 -10.31
C LYS A 33 -3.85 1.99 -8.79
N MET A 34 -2.74 2.37 -8.20
CA MET A 34 -2.65 2.45 -6.73
C MET A 34 -3.40 3.65 -6.19
N LEU A 35 -3.41 4.77 -6.92
CA LEU A 35 -4.24 5.91 -6.55
C LEU A 35 -5.72 5.53 -6.53
N SER A 36 -6.19 4.79 -7.53
CA SER A 36 -7.57 4.31 -7.57
C SER A 36 -7.92 3.46 -6.36
N ILE A 37 -7.00 2.60 -5.94
CA ILE A 37 -7.18 1.77 -4.75
C ILE A 37 -7.25 2.65 -3.50
N CYS A 38 -6.33 3.59 -3.35
CA CYS A 38 -6.31 4.49 -2.20
C CYS A 38 -7.58 5.33 -2.11
N MET A 39 -8.15 5.74 -3.24
CA MET A 39 -9.38 6.52 -3.28
C MET A 39 -10.60 5.77 -2.75
N ARG A 40 -10.56 4.44 -2.76
CA ARG A 40 -11.64 3.64 -2.16
C ARG A 40 -11.68 3.73 -0.65
N TYR A 41 -10.57 4.05 -0.03
CA TYR A 41 -10.44 4.12 1.43
C TYR A 41 -10.41 5.54 1.96
N ALA A 42 -10.02 6.50 1.12
CA ALA A 42 -9.84 7.89 1.52
C ALA A 42 -11.14 8.68 1.43
N GLY A 43 -11.24 9.74 2.22
CA GLY A 43 -12.39 10.63 2.19
C GLY A 43 -12.37 11.58 0.99
N ASP A 44 -11.19 11.91 0.50
CA ASP A 44 -11.02 12.80 -0.66
C ASP A 44 -9.72 12.45 -1.40
N ARG A 45 -9.50 13.14 -2.51
CA ARG A 45 -8.35 12.88 -3.37
C ARG A 45 -7.02 13.23 -2.70
N ASP A 46 -6.99 14.31 -1.93
CA ASP A 46 -5.76 14.72 -1.23
C ASP A 46 -5.35 13.68 -0.20
N GLU A 47 -6.30 13.15 0.55
CA GLU A 47 -6.05 12.07 1.50
C GLU A 47 -5.57 10.80 0.78
N ALA A 48 -6.17 10.48 -0.38
CA ALA A 48 -5.74 9.33 -1.17
C ALA A 48 -4.29 9.48 -1.63
N LYS A 49 -3.89 10.67 -2.04
CA LYS A 49 -2.51 10.95 -2.44
C LYS A 49 -1.53 10.80 -1.28
N ASP A 50 -1.93 11.23 -0.09
CA ASP A 50 -1.10 11.06 1.11
C ASP A 50 -0.88 9.58 1.42
N ILE A 51 -1.95 8.79 1.35
CA ILE A 51 -1.86 7.33 1.53
C ILE A 51 -0.94 6.72 0.48
N LEU A 52 -1.13 7.11 -0.77
CA LEU A 52 -0.34 6.62 -1.89
C LEU A 52 1.14 6.90 -1.69
N GLN A 53 1.48 8.10 -1.29
CA GLN A 53 2.85 8.51 -1.06
C GLN A 53 3.48 7.72 0.08
N ASP A 54 2.78 7.60 1.20
CA ASP A 54 3.25 6.79 2.33
C ASP A 54 3.44 5.34 1.92
N GLY A 55 2.51 4.81 1.13
CA GLY A 55 2.60 3.44 0.62
C GLY A 55 3.81 3.23 -0.27
N PHE A 56 4.10 4.16 -1.18
CA PHE A 56 5.28 4.04 -2.04
C PHE A 56 6.58 4.14 -1.26
N ILE A 57 6.63 4.97 -0.22
CA ILE A 57 7.80 5.01 0.67
C ILE A 57 8.04 3.61 1.25
N LYS A 58 6.98 2.97 1.73
CA LYS A 58 7.07 1.60 2.28
C LYS A 58 7.49 0.59 1.21
N VAL A 59 6.97 0.73 -0.02
CA VAL A 59 7.35 -0.12 -1.14
C VAL A 59 8.87 -0.07 -1.35
N PHE A 60 9.41 1.14 -1.47
CA PHE A 60 10.85 1.29 -1.73
C PHE A 60 11.71 0.83 -0.55
N GLN A 61 11.23 1.03 0.68
CA GLN A 61 11.94 0.59 1.88
C GLN A 61 11.96 -0.93 2.03
N SER A 62 10.95 -1.61 1.49
CA SER A 62 10.76 -3.06 1.69
C SER A 62 11.01 -3.87 0.42
N LEU A 63 11.48 -3.24 -0.63
CA LEU A 63 11.61 -3.88 -1.95
C LEU A 63 12.57 -5.07 -1.92
N ASP A 64 13.56 -5.04 -1.05
CA ASP A 64 14.49 -6.15 -0.83
C ASP A 64 13.80 -7.41 -0.28
N LYS A 65 12.62 -7.24 0.32
CA LYS A 65 11.84 -8.34 0.89
C LYS A 65 10.83 -8.94 -0.10
N PHE A 66 10.67 -8.31 -1.27
CA PHE A 66 9.74 -8.81 -2.26
C PHE A 66 10.23 -10.14 -2.85
N ASN A 67 9.32 -11.14 -2.84
CA ASN A 67 9.60 -12.42 -3.47
C ASN A 67 9.39 -12.29 -4.99
N GLN A 68 10.46 -12.35 -5.75
CA GLN A 68 10.44 -12.12 -7.19
C GLN A 68 9.61 -13.15 -7.97
N ASP A 69 9.28 -14.28 -7.36
CA ASP A 69 8.40 -15.28 -7.98
C ASP A 69 6.91 -14.89 -7.92
N GLY A 70 6.56 -13.92 -7.07
CA GLY A 70 5.19 -13.47 -6.91
C GLY A 70 4.86 -12.27 -7.79
N SER A 71 3.62 -11.79 -7.66
CA SER A 71 3.14 -10.63 -8.39
C SER A 71 3.61 -9.33 -7.73
N LEU A 72 4.37 -8.53 -8.46
CA LEU A 72 4.80 -7.22 -7.98
C LEU A 72 3.60 -6.31 -7.73
N GLU A 73 2.65 -6.28 -8.65
CA GLU A 73 1.44 -5.48 -8.50
C GLU A 73 0.66 -5.88 -7.24
N GLY A 74 0.48 -7.18 -7.02
CA GLY A 74 -0.21 -7.69 -5.83
C GLY A 74 0.50 -7.31 -4.53
N TRP A 75 1.82 -7.39 -4.54
CA TRP A 75 2.63 -7.02 -3.38
C TRP A 75 2.53 -5.53 -3.05
N ILE A 76 2.61 -4.68 -4.07
CA ILE A 76 2.46 -3.22 -3.92
C ILE A 76 1.04 -2.90 -3.42
N ARG A 77 0.03 -3.54 -4.02
CA ARG A 77 -1.36 -3.34 -3.63
C ARG A 77 -1.59 -3.65 -2.15
N ARG A 78 -1.02 -4.74 -1.67
CA ARG A 78 -1.09 -5.11 -0.25
C ARG A 78 -0.55 -4.00 0.64
N ILE A 79 0.59 -3.43 0.28
CA ILE A 79 1.20 -2.34 1.04
C ILE A 79 0.28 -1.11 1.03
N MET A 80 -0.32 -0.80 -0.12
CA MET A 80 -1.23 0.35 -0.22
C MET A 80 -2.47 0.17 0.65
N VAL A 81 -3.09 -1.01 0.58
CA VAL A 81 -4.28 -1.30 1.39
C VAL A 81 -3.95 -1.25 2.87
N ASN A 82 -2.85 -1.86 3.28
CA ASN A 82 -2.44 -1.84 4.68
C ASN A 82 -2.14 -0.42 5.15
N THR A 83 -1.53 0.40 4.32
CA THR A 83 -1.26 1.81 4.64
C THR A 83 -2.57 2.58 4.81
N ALA A 84 -3.54 2.36 3.92
CA ALA A 84 -4.85 3.01 4.01
C ALA A 84 -5.58 2.61 5.29
N LEU A 85 -5.59 1.32 5.61
CA LEU A 85 -6.25 0.82 6.81
C LEU A 85 -5.58 1.35 8.08
N ASP A 86 -4.26 1.42 8.10
CA ASP A 86 -3.52 1.99 9.22
C ASP A 86 -3.91 3.45 9.45
N LYS A 87 -4.03 4.22 8.38
CA LYS A 87 -4.42 5.62 8.48
C LYS A 87 -5.83 5.78 9.02
N ILE A 88 -6.77 4.96 8.53
CA ILE A 88 -8.15 4.99 9.01
C ILE A 88 -8.21 4.65 10.49
N ARG A 89 -7.45 3.65 10.93
CA ARG A 89 -7.39 3.27 12.35
C ARG A 89 -6.84 4.39 13.22
N LYS A 90 -5.79 5.07 12.75
CA LYS A 90 -5.21 6.22 13.48
C LYS A 90 -6.20 7.36 13.61
N ASP A 91 -6.91 7.68 12.53
CA ASP A 91 -7.91 8.74 12.54
C ASP A 91 -9.05 8.41 13.52
N LYS A 92 -9.51 7.16 13.51
CA LYS A 92 -10.53 6.71 14.45
C LYS A 92 -10.05 6.71 15.89
N ARG A 93 -8.80 6.34 16.15
CA ARG A 93 -8.21 6.43 17.49
C ARG A 93 -8.17 7.86 18.00
N SER A 94 -7.85 8.81 17.14
CA SER A 94 -7.87 10.23 17.49
C SER A 94 -9.27 10.67 17.89
N LEU A 95 -10.30 10.20 17.19
CA LEU A 95 -11.68 10.45 17.55
C LEU A 95 -12.07 9.75 18.84
N THR A 96 -11.54 8.55 19.08
CA THR A 96 -11.84 7.75 20.27
C THR A 96 -11.29 8.37 21.55
N LEU A 97 -10.17 9.08 21.46
CA LEU A 97 -9.62 9.80 22.61
C LEU A 97 -10.56 10.90 23.11
N SER A 98 -11.48 11.35 22.26
CA SER A 98 -12.48 12.37 22.59
C SER A 98 -13.90 11.82 22.71
N GLN A 99 -14.12 10.53 22.40
CA GLN A 99 -15.46 9.91 22.38
C GLN A 99 -15.41 8.45 22.84
N SER A 100 -16.55 7.85 23.04
CA SER A 100 -16.81 6.64 23.77
C SER A 100 -16.40 5.31 23.11
N GLU A 101 -16.64 4.26 23.84
CA GLU A 101 -16.30 2.86 23.61
C GLU A 101 -16.70 2.27 22.25
N ASP A 102 -17.68 2.85 21.56
CA ASP A 102 -18.18 2.35 20.27
C ASP A 102 -17.10 2.34 19.18
N LEU A 103 -16.14 3.26 19.26
CA LEU A 103 -15.06 3.35 18.29
C LEU A 103 -13.98 2.29 18.49
N LEU A 104 -13.86 1.75 19.68
CA LEU A 104 -12.95 0.65 19.99
C LEU A 104 -13.38 -0.63 19.26
N ASP A 105 -14.67 -0.90 19.23
CA ASP A 105 -15.21 -2.06 18.53
C ASP A 105 -14.95 -1.96 17.02
N VAL A 106 -15.12 -0.79 16.46
CA VAL A 106 -14.82 -0.55 15.04
C VAL A 106 -13.33 -0.76 14.75
N GLY A 107 -12.47 -0.33 15.66
CA GLY A 107 -11.03 -0.54 15.53
C GLY A 107 -10.67 -2.03 15.49
N VAL A 108 -11.29 -2.82 16.36
CA VAL A 108 -11.08 -4.27 16.40
C VAL A 108 -11.53 -4.92 15.09
N GLN A 109 -12.70 -4.54 14.57
CA GLN A 109 -13.20 -5.05 13.29
C GLN A 109 -12.25 -4.74 12.13
N MET A 110 -11.67 -3.55 12.13
CA MET A 110 -10.71 -3.17 11.10
C MET A 110 -9.43 -3.99 11.17
N GLU A 111 -8.99 -4.35 12.35
CA GLU A 111 -7.84 -5.24 12.52
C GLU A 111 -8.12 -6.63 11.96
N GLU A 112 -9.33 -7.15 12.18
CA GLU A 112 -9.76 -8.43 11.62
C GLU A 112 -9.79 -8.37 10.09
N GLU A 113 -10.30 -7.30 9.52
CA GLU A 113 -10.34 -7.11 8.07
C GLU A 113 -8.93 -7.04 7.49
N GLU A 114 -8.00 -6.40 8.18
CA GLU A 114 -6.61 -6.33 7.77
C GLU A 114 -5.97 -7.72 7.75
N GLU A 115 -6.20 -8.52 8.77
CA GLU A 115 -5.71 -9.90 8.83
C GLU A 115 -6.27 -10.73 7.67
N ASP A 116 -7.55 -10.62 7.39
CA ASP A 116 -8.18 -11.31 6.26
C ASP A 116 -7.55 -10.91 4.93
N LEU A 117 -7.26 -9.64 4.74
CA LEU A 117 -6.61 -9.16 3.52
C LEU A 117 -5.20 -9.72 3.40
N ASP A 118 -4.45 -9.77 4.50
CA ASP A 118 -3.11 -10.33 4.51
C ASP A 118 -3.12 -11.81 4.16
N GLU A 119 -4.05 -12.56 4.73
CA GLU A 119 -4.21 -13.99 4.44
C GLU A 119 -4.53 -14.22 2.97
N ARG A 120 -5.42 -13.44 2.39
CA ARG A 120 -5.77 -13.56 0.97
C ARG A 120 -4.59 -13.28 0.06
N MET A 121 -3.78 -12.31 0.43
CA MET A 121 -2.61 -11.93 -0.37
C MET A 121 -1.49 -12.96 -0.26
N GLU A 122 -1.32 -13.56 0.89
CA GLU A 122 -0.33 -14.62 1.09
C GLU A 122 -0.66 -15.88 0.29
N LEU A 123 -1.94 -16.18 0.12
CA LEU A 123 -2.40 -17.35 -0.64
C LEU A 123 -2.28 -17.19 -2.15
N ASN A 124 -2.10 -15.99 -2.64
CA ASN A 124 -1.92 -15.69 -4.04
C ASN A 124 -0.44 -15.61 -4.38
#